data_bd51a1b572a468c1ceb333299b0bfbd1
#
_entry.id   bd51a1b572a468c1ceb333299b0bfbd1
#
_cell.length_a   1.000
_cell.length_b   1.000
_cell.length_c   1.000
_cell.angle_alpha   90.00
_cell.angle_beta   90.00
_cell.angle_gamma   90.00
#
_symmetry.space_group_name_H-M   'P 1'
#
loop_
_entity.id
_entity.type
_entity.pdbx_description
1 polymer ?
#
loop_
_entity_poly.entity_id
_entity_poly.type
_entity_poly.pdbx_seq_one_letter_code
_entity_poly.pdbx_strand_id
1 'polypeptide(L)'
;SKDTPPSSVFAIYKELEKDAPKPRFTIGIVDDVTNLSLPEVKPAPITSAEGTVECKFWGLGGDGTVGANKNSTKIIGDHTDKYIQAYFQYDSKKTGGVTISHLRFGDKPIKSPYYINQADFVACHNPSYVVKGYKMVQDVKPGGVFMINCQWSDEELAHHLNAEAKKYIADNNIQLYTINAIDKAIEIGMGKRTNTILQSAFFKLANVMPIDDAVEFMKAAAKKSYGKKGDAVVEMNYKAIDAGVDAVHKVEVPASWSNPEADPAPKELTGRPETVKMVRDLMEPISKMDGDSLPVSAFAKNPDGQFEHGAAAYEKRGTAVTVPTWDAEKCIQCNQCAFVCSHATIRPFMLDEAEVKAAPEQTKLADTKPKAGEYKYTMSVSPLDCMGCGECITVCPVGAIEMVPQESQADQQPVFDYLVANVGKKPGMPADNTVKGSQFNQPLLEFSGSCAGCAETSYARLITQLFGEHMYISNATGCSSIWGGPAATSPYTVCLLYTSDA
;
A
#
# COMPACT_ATOMS: atom_id res chain seq x y z
N SER A 1 19.28 4.92 -5.40
CA SER A 1 19.56 5.64 -6.66
C SER A 1 18.26 5.79 -7.44
N LYS A 2 18.07 6.94 -8.05
CA LYS A 2 16.93 7.24 -8.90
C LYS A 2 17.02 6.47 -10.23
N ASP A 3 15.88 6.16 -10.85
CA ASP A 3 15.82 5.71 -12.24
C ASP A 3 16.45 6.75 -13.19
N THR A 4 17.02 6.31 -14.31
CA THR A 4 17.64 7.19 -15.31
C THR A 4 16.79 7.20 -16.57
N PRO A 5 15.75 8.06 -16.63
CA PRO A 5 14.86 8.16 -17.78
C PRO A 5 15.55 8.88 -18.96
N PRO A 6 14.97 8.84 -20.17
CA PRO A 6 15.48 9.55 -21.32
C PRO A 6 15.76 11.04 -21.09
N SER A 7 14.91 11.72 -20.30
CA SER A 7 15.11 13.13 -19.93
C SER A 7 16.46 13.39 -19.24
N SER A 8 16.90 12.48 -18.39
CA SER A 8 18.21 12.53 -17.73
C SER A 8 19.35 12.30 -18.72
N VAL A 9 19.22 11.28 -19.58
CA VAL A 9 20.24 10.95 -20.59
C VAL A 9 20.43 12.10 -21.57
N PHE A 10 19.36 12.66 -22.09
CA PHE A 10 19.42 13.82 -22.98
C PHE A 10 20.05 15.06 -22.32
N ALA A 11 19.80 15.28 -21.03
CA ALA A 11 20.41 16.37 -20.29
C ALA A 11 21.94 16.18 -20.17
N ILE A 12 22.40 14.94 -19.98
CA ILE A 12 23.85 14.62 -19.97
C ILE A 12 24.48 14.91 -21.31
N TYR A 13 23.86 14.46 -22.42
CA TYR A 13 24.41 14.77 -23.76
C TYR A 13 24.42 16.27 -24.05
N LYS A 14 23.40 17.01 -23.68
CA LYS A 14 23.37 18.48 -23.79
C LYS A 14 24.46 19.17 -22.96
N GLU A 15 24.80 18.60 -21.81
CA GLU A 15 25.92 19.13 -21.02
C GLU A 15 27.26 18.89 -21.71
N LEU A 16 27.45 17.71 -22.34
CA LEU A 16 28.67 17.36 -23.05
C LEU A 16 28.89 18.17 -24.35
N GLU A 17 27.81 18.72 -24.92
CA GLU A 17 27.88 19.59 -26.13
C GLU A 17 28.37 21.03 -25.84
N LYS A 18 28.50 21.42 -24.56
CA LYS A 18 28.98 22.75 -24.18
C LYS A 18 30.49 22.88 -24.39
N ASP A 19 30.95 24.09 -24.71
CA ASP A 19 32.38 24.41 -24.84
C ASP A 19 33.18 24.10 -23.57
N ALA A 20 32.52 24.21 -22.39
CA ALA A 20 33.12 23.91 -21.09
C ALA A 20 32.09 23.08 -20.25
N PRO A 21 32.01 21.76 -20.51
CA PRO A 21 31.10 20.91 -19.76
C PRO A 21 31.52 20.77 -18.29
N LYS A 22 30.57 20.62 -17.38
CA LYS A 22 30.87 20.35 -15.97
C LYS A 22 31.61 19.01 -15.84
N PRO A 23 32.77 18.96 -15.18
CA PRO A 23 33.55 17.72 -15.03
C PRO A 23 32.91 16.74 -14.01
N ARG A 24 32.03 17.23 -13.14
CA ARG A 24 31.29 16.46 -12.14
C ARG A 24 29.92 17.07 -11.96
N PHE A 25 28.89 16.22 -11.96
CA PHE A 25 27.51 16.62 -11.74
C PHE A 25 26.67 15.45 -11.20
N THR A 26 25.55 15.78 -10.62
CA THR A 26 24.44 14.87 -10.35
C THR A 26 23.31 15.16 -11.33
N ILE A 27 22.30 14.29 -11.41
CA ILE A 27 21.13 14.52 -12.25
C ILE A 27 19.87 13.91 -11.61
N GLY A 28 18.75 14.55 -11.82
CA GLY A 28 17.44 14.05 -11.38
C GLY A 28 17.20 14.16 -9.88
N ILE A 29 17.99 14.95 -9.17
CA ILE A 29 17.80 15.26 -7.74
C ILE A 29 17.75 16.78 -7.55
N VAL A 30 17.12 17.23 -6.48
CA VAL A 30 17.08 18.63 -6.06
C VAL A 30 18.30 18.87 -5.16
N ASP A 31 19.43 19.21 -5.78
CA ASP A 31 20.70 19.45 -5.06
C ASP A 31 20.84 20.92 -4.69
N ASP A 32 20.34 21.27 -3.54
CA ASP A 32 20.38 22.61 -2.94
C ASP A 32 21.60 22.82 -2.01
N VAL A 33 22.46 21.80 -1.90
CA VAL A 33 23.69 21.85 -1.10
C VAL A 33 24.92 22.16 -1.94
N THR A 34 25.16 21.37 -3.01
CA THR A 34 26.32 21.56 -3.87
C THR A 34 25.97 22.27 -5.18
N ASN A 35 24.70 22.31 -5.57
CA ASN A 35 24.20 22.92 -6.80
C ASN A 35 24.84 22.35 -8.07
N LEU A 36 25.24 21.09 -8.02
CA LEU A 36 25.87 20.39 -9.15
C LEU A 36 24.87 19.65 -10.02
N SER A 37 23.61 19.54 -9.62
CA SER A 37 22.60 18.79 -10.35
C SER A 37 22.25 19.47 -11.69
N LEU A 38 22.25 18.67 -12.74
CA LEU A 38 21.73 19.10 -14.04
C LEU A 38 20.21 19.04 -14.04
N PRO A 39 19.51 20.03 -14.64
CA PRO A 39 18.08 19.94 -14.86
C PRO A 39 17.78 18.90 -15.93
N GLU A 40 16.76 18.08 -15.69
CA GLU A 40 16.26 17.16 -16.71
C GLU A 40 15.64 17.92 -17.89
N VAL A 41 15.70 17.30 -19.08
CA VAL A 41 15.07 17.90 -20.28
C VAL A 41 13.55 17.83 -20.15
N LYS A 42 12.90 18.97 -20.35
CA LYS A 42 11.43 19.09 -20.37
C LYS A 42 10.97 19.72 -21.68
N PRO A 43 9.89 19.22 -22.32
CA PRO A 43 9.20 17.98 -22.01
C PRO A 43 10.11 16.76 -22.16
N ALA A 44 9.78 15.67 -21.48
CA ALA A 44 10.56 14.42 -21.58
C ALA A 44 10.57 13.92 -23.04
N PRO A 45 11.73 13.55 -23.59
CA PRO A 45 11.80 13.06 -24.97
C PRO A 45 11.05 11.74 -25.13
N ILE A 46 10.26 11.62 -26.20
CA ILE A 46 9.63 10.36 -26.61
C ILE A 46 10.68 9.53 -27.35
N THR A 47 11.07 8.40 -26.74
CA THR A 47 12.08 7.49 -27.28
C THR A 47 11.53 6.11 -27.65
N SER A 48 10.25 5.86 -27.37
CA SER A 48 9.53 4.67 -27.81
C SER A 48 9.26 4.77 -29.33
N ALA A 49 9.35 3.63 -30.02
CA ALA A 49 8.99 3.60 -31.44
C ALA A 49 7.52 3.97 -31.64
N GLU A 50 7.24 4.66 -32.74
CA GLU A 50 5.86 4.99 -33.12
C GLU A 50 4.97 3.72 -33.16
N GLY A 51 3.74 3.81 -32.63
CA GLY A 51 2.83 2.69 -32.49
C GLY A 51 3.09 1.78 -31.28
N THR A 52 4.06 2.13 -30.41
CA THR A 52 4.24 1.43 -29.14
C THR A 52 3.17 1.89 -28.14
N VAL A 53 2.38 0.96 -27.62
CA VAL A 53 1.42 1.17 -26.52
C VAL A 53 2.13 0.93 -25.20
N GLU A 54 2.08 1.90 -24.31
CA GLU A 54 2.73 1.87 -22.99
C GLU A 54 1.67 1.82 -21.91
N CYS A 55 1.71 0.80 -21.04
CA CYS A 55 0.74 0.57 -19.98
C CYS A 55 1.42 0.46 -18.62
N LYS A 56 0.80 1.09 -17.60
CA LYS A 56 1.31 1.08 -16.22
C LYS A 56 0.21 0.63 -15.26
N PHE A 57 0.54 -0.29 -14.34
CA PHE A 57 -0.44 -0.85 -13.41
C PHE A 57 0.08 -0.73 -11.99
N TRP A 58 -0.68 -0.03 -11.16
CA TRP A 58 -0.44 0.12 -9.73
C TRP A 58 -1.27 -0.91 -8.97
N GLY A 59 -0.60 -1.90 -8.41
CA GLY A 59 -1.20 -2.98 -7.66
C GLY A 59 -0.63 -3.10 -6.26
N LEU A 60 -1.23 -3.98 -5.48
CA LEU A 60 -0.83 -4.28 -4.12
C LEU A 60 -0.06 -5.60 -4.07
N GLY A 61 1.02 -5.65 -3.34
CA GLY A 61 1.78 -6.89 -3.15
C GLY A 61 0.90 -8.02 -2.62
N GLY A 62 0.77 -9.09 -3.41
CA GLY A 62 -0.07 -10.24 -3.10
C GLY A 62 -1.49 -10.21 -3.67
N ASP A 63 -1.93 -9.15 -4.34
CA ASP A 63 -3.27 -9.02 -4.93
C ASP A 63 -3.45 -9.78 -6.26
N GLY A 64 -2.37 -10.30 -6.85
CA GLY A 64 -2.37 -11.03 -8.12
C GLY A 64 -2.18 -10.15 -9.36
N THR A 65 -2.04 -8.83 -9.24
CA THR A 65 -1.81 -7.90 -10.36
C THR A 65 -0.63 -8.30 -11.24
N VAL A 66 0.52 -8.60 -10.62
CA VAL A 66 1.73 -9.01 -11.35
C VAL A 66 1.51 -10.30 -12.12
N GLY A 67 0.80 -11.27 -11.54
CA GLY A 67 0.44 -12.53 -12.19
C GLY A 67 -0.48 -12.32 -13.41
N ALA A 68 -1.50 -11.48 -13.26
CA ALA A 68 -2.42 -11.12 -14.34
C ALA A 68 -1.67 -10.42 -15.49
N ASN A 69 -0.77 -9.47 -15.17
CA ASN A 69 0.02 -8.76 -16.17
C ASN A 69 1.00 -9.67 -16.92
N LYS A 70 1.64 -10.63 -16.24
CA LYS A 70 2.44 -11.68 -16.89
C LYS A 70 1.59 -12.54 -17.83
N ASN A 71 0.37 -12.87 -17.43
CA ASN A 71 -0.57 -13.62 -18.28
C ASN A 71 -1.01 -12.78 -19.48
N SER A 72 -1.34 -11.50 -19.32
CA SER A 72 -1.66 -10.57 -20.40
C SER A 72 -0.52 -10.50 -21.42
N THR A 73 0.71 -10.31 -20.94
CA THR A 73 1.91 -10.29 -21.77
C THR A 73 2.06 -11.57 -22.59
N LYS A 74 1.81 -12.73 -21.95
CA LYS A 74 1.87 -14.03 -22.62
C LYS A 74 0.76 -14.18 -23.67
N ILE A 75 -0.48 -13.79 -23.35
CA ILE A 75 -1.60 -13.84 -24.31
C ILE A 75 -1.28 -13.01 -25.55
N ILE A 76 -0.84 -11.77 -25.38
CA ILE A 76 -0.49 -10.88 -26.49
C ILE A 76 0.66 -11.48 -27.31
N GLY A 77 1.69 -12.02 -26.67
CA GLY A 77 2.85 -12.59 -27.36
C GLY A 77 2.57 -13.90 -28.09
N ASP A 78 1.70 -14.74 -27.54
CA ASP A 78 1.36 -16.02 -28.17
C ASP A 78 0.39 -15.85 -29.36
N HIS A 79 -0.36 -14.73 -29.42
CA HIS A 79 -1.47 -14.55 -30.37
C HIS A 79 -1.36 -13.30 -31.26
N THR A 80 -0.28 -12.55 -31.16
CA THR A 80 0.01 -11.40 -32.04
C THR A 80 1.48 -11.38 -32.46
N ASP A 81 1.80 -10.66 -33.53
CA ASP A 81 3.18 -10.45 -34.01
C ASP A 81 3.87 -9.27 -33.28
N LYS A 82 3.30 -8.78 -32.16
CA LYS A 82 3.83 -7.63 -31.44
C LYS A 82 5.09 -7.98 -30.65
N TYR A 83 6.05 -7.07 -30.66
CA TYR A 83 7.15 -7.06 -29.69
C TYR A 83 6.61 -6.66 -28.33
N ILE A 84 7.12 -7.31 -27.27
CA ILE A 84 6.64 -7.14 -25.91
C ILE A 84 7.80 -6.89 -24.97
N GLN A 85 7.60 -5.96 -24.05
CA GLN A 85 8.49 -5.76 -22.92
C GLN A 85 7.65 -5.65 -21.63
N ALA A 86 8.05 -6.36 -20.58
CA ALA A 86 7.44 -6.27 -19.27
C ALA A 86 8.53 -6.05 -18.21
N TYR A 87 8.30 -5.10 -17.33
CA TYR A 87 9.12 -4.83 -16.17
C TYR A 87 8.26 -4.68 -14.92
N PHE A 88 8.72 -5.19 -13.78
CA PHE A 88 7.95 -5.18 -12.54
C PHE A 88 8.78 -4.54 -11.43
N GLN A 89 8.26 -3.47 -10.88
CA GLN A 89 8.84 -2.75 -9.75
C GLN A 89 8.14 -3.19 -8.47
N TYR A 90 8.90 -3.41 -7.42
CA TYR A 90 8.40 -3.87 -6.13
C TYR A 90 8.87 -2.96 -5.01
N ASP A 91 8.02 -2.78 -4.01
CA ASP A 91 8.37 -2.23 -2.71
C ASP A 91 9.10 -3.29 -1.87
N SER A 92 9.83 -2.87 -0.85
CA SER A 92 10.44 -3.74 0.16
C SER A 92 9.42 -4.44 1.05
N LYS A 93 8.21 -3.91 1.18
CA LYS A 93 7.12 -4.51 1.96
C LYS A 93 6.54 -5.72 1.26
N LYS A 94 6.43 -6.86 1.99
CA LYS A 94 6.00 -8.14 1.40
C LYS A 94 4.51 -8.17 1.11
N THR A 95 3.67 -7.86 2.09
CA THR A 95 2.22 -7.76 1.91
C THR A 95 1.82 -6.30 1.96
N GLY A 96 1.00 -5.88 1.00
CA GLY A 96 0.53 -4.50 0.94
C GLY A 96 1.59 -3.49 0.52
N GLY A 97 2.76 -3.93 0.03
CA GLY A 97 3.72 -3.07 -0.65
C GLY A 97 3.22 -2.70 -2.05
N VAL A 98 3.64 -1.55 -2.54
CA VAL A 98 3.29 -1.10 -3.90
C VAL A 98 3.98 -1.99 -4.93
N THR A 99 3.24 -2.45 -5.92
CA THR A 99 3.80 -3.08 -7.12
C THR A 99 3.43 -2.26 -8.34
N ILE A 100 4.40 -1.98 -9.21
CA ILE A 100 4.13 -1.25 -10.44
C ILE A 100 4.61 -2.10 -11.61
N SER A 101 3.67 -2.45 -12.50
CA SER A 101 3.97 -3.19 -13.73
C SER A 101 4.06 -2.21 -14.89
N HIS A 102 5.11 -2.31 -15.68
CA HIS A 102 5.37 -1.52 -16.87
C HIS A 102 5.35 -2.44 -18.08
N LEU A 103 4.34 -2.29 -18.94
CA LEU A 103 4.18 -3.12 -20.12
C LEU A 103 4.26 -2.26 -21.39
N ARG A 104 5.04 -2.72 -22.39
CA ARG A 104 5.12 -2.11 -23.70
C ARG A 104 4.78 -3.14 -24.78
N PHE A 105 3.98 -2.73 -25.73
CA PHE A 105 3.55 -3.54 -26.87
C PHE A 105 3.70 -2.74 -28.15
N GLY A 106 4.33 -3.28 -29.19
CA GLY A 106 4.54 -2.53 -30.42
C GLY A 106 4.89 -3.41 -31.61
N ASP A 107 4.75 -2.86 -32.82
CA ASP A 107 5.07 -3.55 -34.06
C ASP A 107 6.55 -3.47 -34.45
N LYS A 108 7.32 -2.75 -33.67
CA LYS A 108 8.79 -2.59 -33.83
C LYS A 108 9.52 -3.08 -32.59
N PRO A 109 10.80 -3.52 -32.70
CA PRO A 109 11.59 -3.96 -31.55
C PRO A 109 11.65 -2.91 -30.45
N ILE A 110 11.35 -3.30 -29.22
CA ILE A 110 11.35 -2.43 -28.03
C ILE A 110 12.74 -2.46 -27.41
N LYS A 111 13.40 -1.29 -27.32
CA LYS A 111 14.73 -1.10 -26.76
C LYS A 111 14.74 -0.02 -25.66
N SER A 112 13.78 -0.13 -24.72
CA SER A 112 13.52 0.88 -23.68
C SER A 112 13.86 0.33 -22.30
N PRO A 113 15.14 0.40 -21.82
CA PRO A 113 15.56 -0.16 -20.54
C PRO A 113 15.28 0.80 -19.36
N TYR A 114 14.12 1.44 -19.34
CA TYR A 114 13.70 2.41 -18.32
C TYR A 114 12.21 2.26 -18.02
N TYR A 115 11.78 2.76 -16.86
CA TYR A 115 10.38 2.74 -16.45
C TYR A 115 9.52 3.62 -17.33
N ILE A 116 8.24 3.24 -17.46
CA ILE A 116 7.24 4.05 -18.15
C ILE A 116 6.84 5.20 -17.22
N ASN A 117 6.99 6.41 -17.71
CA ASN A 117 6.55 7.65 -17.06
C ASN A 117 5.62 8.49 -17.94
N GLN A 118 5.27 7.98 -19.12
CA GLN A 118 4.30 8.53 -20.07
C GLN A 118 3.55 7.34 -20.69
N ALA A 119 2.39 6.99 -20.12
CA ALA A 119 1.62 5.80 -20.49
C ALA A 119 0.36 6.15 -21.29
N ASP A 120 -0.02 5.29 -22.22
CA ASP A 120 -1.31 5.38 -22.91
C ASP A 120 -2.46 4.89 -22.00
N PHE A 121 -2.14 3.95 -21.08
CA PHE A 121 -3.07 3.37 -20.13
C PHE A 121 -2.42 3.25 -18.75
N VAL A 122 -3.08 3.78 -17.71
CA VAL A 122 -2.69 3.58 -16.30
C VAL A 122 -3.86 3.00 -15.53
N ALA A 123 -3.60 1.95 -14.76
CA ALA A 123 -4.59 1.33 -13.88
C ALA A 123 -4.17 1.43 -12.40
N CYS A 124 -5.10 1.87 -11.56
CA CYS A 124 -5.02 1.79 -10.11
C CYS A 124 -5.89 0.63 -9.62
N HIS A 125 -5.27 -0.46 -9.19
CA HIS A 125 -5.99 -1.65 -8.71
C HIS A 125 -6.42 -1.56 -7.24
N ASN A 126 -5.81 -0.67 -6.45
CA ASN A 126 -6.14 -0.48 -5.05
C ASN A 126 -6.60 0.96 -4.78
N PRO A 127 -7.87 1.18 -4.36
CA PRO A 127 -8.41 2.53 -4.14
C PRO A 127 -7.67 3.31 -3.04
N SER A 128 -7.03 2.63 -2.08
CA SER A 128 -6.26 3.31 -1.03
C SER A 128 -5.13 4.20 -1.58
N TYR A 129 -4.64 3.92 -2.79
CA TYR A 129 -3.60 4.73 -3.43
C TYR A 129 -4.12 6.09 -3.88
N VAL A 130 -5.40 6.17 -4.27
CA VAL A 130 -6.07 7.44 -4.56
C VAL A 130 -6.17 8.28 -3.30
N VAL A 131 -6.67 7.69 -2.20
CA VAL A 131 -6.79 8.35 -0.89
C VAL A 131 -5.45 8.84 -0.35
N LYS A 132 -4.38 8.08 -0.57
CA LYS A 132 -3.01 8.45 -0.17
C LYS A 132 -2.36 9.50 -1.07
N GLY A 133 -2.97 9.83 -2.18
CA GLY A 133 -2.48 10.85 -3.10
C GLY A 133 -1.24 10.44 -3.89
N TYR A 134 -1.11 9.15 -4.26
CA TYR A 134 -0.05 8.73 -5.18
C TYR A 134 -0.18 9.42 -6.53
N LYS A 135 0.93 9.85 -7.11
CA LYS A 135 0.99 10.51 -8.43
C LYS A 135 0.88 9.50 -9.58
N MET A 136 -0.28 8.86 -9.71
CA MET A 136 -0.52 7.83 -10.73
C MET A 136 -1.00 8.42 -12.05
N VAL A 137 -1.93 9.37 -12.00
CA VAL A 137 -2.55 9.96 -13.19
C VAL A 137 -1.58 10.84 -13.97
N GLN A 138 -0.59 11.42 -13.30
CA GLN A 138 0.44 12.23 -13.94
C GLN A 138 1.35 11.43 -14.90
N ASP A 139 1.32 10.11 -14.79
CA ASP A 139 1.99 9.21 -15.75
C ASP A 139 1.17 8.97 -17.04
N VAL A 140 -0.07 9.42 -17.12
CA VAL A 140 -0.93 9.25 -18.30
C VAL A 140 -0.63 10.32 -19.34
N LYS A 141 -0.41 9.91 -20.59
CA LYS A 141 -0.28 10.83 -21.72
C LYS A 141 -1.58 11.64 -21.92
N PRO A 142 -1.51 12.89 -22.42
CA PRO A 142 -2.72 13.61 -22.78
C PRO A 142 -3.65 12.77 -23.70
N GLY A 143 -4.93 12.71 -23.34
CA GLY A 143 -5.95 11.89 -24.03
C GLY A 143 -5.89 10.41 -23.70
N GLY A 144 -4.93 9.96 -22.89
CA GLY A 144 -4.81 8.56 -22.45
C GLY A 144 -5.87 8.14 -21.44
N VAL A 145 -5.79 6.90 -20.98
CA VAL A 145 -6.79 6.26 -20.13
C VAL A 145 -6.27 6.10 -18.70
N PHE A 146 -7.08 6.50 -17.71
CA PHE A 146 -6.87 6.20 -16.29
C PHE A 146 -8.04 5.37 -15.76
N MET A 147 -7.77 4.18 -15.26
CA MET A 147 -8.77 3.27 -14.69
C MET A 147 -8.53 3.06 -13.19
N ILE A 148 -9.58 3.16 -12.38
CA ILE A 148 -9.53 2.94 -10.92
C ILE A 148 -10.46 1.80 -10.54
N ASN A 149 -9.94 0.80 -9.82
CA ASN A 149 -10.76 -0.20 -9.16
C ASN A 149 -11.24 0.34 -7.83
N CYS A 150 -12.52 0.65 -7.72
CA CYS A 150 -13.15 1.15 -6.50
C CYS A 150 -14.63 0.84 -6.46
N GLN A 151 -15.22 0.94 -5.26
CA GLN A 151 -16.65 0.77 -5.01
C GLN A 151 -17.40 2.11 -4.99
N TRP A 152 -16.70 3.21 -5.25
CA TRP A 152 -17.20 4.58 -5.15
C TRP A 152 -18.13 4.96 -6.29
N SER A 153 -19.15 5.74 -5.97
CA SER A 153 -19.90 6.52 -6.95
C SER A 153 -19.02 7.64 -7.55
N ASP A 154 -19.45 8.27 -8.63
CA ASP A 154 -18.72 9.38 -9.26
C ASP A 154 -18.55 10.57 -8.29
N GLU A 155 -19.51 10.80 -7.40
CA GLU A 155 -19.44 11.84 -6.37
C GLU A 155 -18.40 11.49 -5.29
N GLU A 156 -18.41 10.25 -4.79
CA GLU A 156 -17.42 9.79 -3.82
C GLU A 156 -16.01 9.77 -4.42
N LEU A 157 -15.86 9.35 -5.68
CA LEU A 157 -14.58 9.41 -6.39
C LEU A 157 -14.07 10.85 -6.46
N ALA A 158 -14.96 11.82 -6.75
CA ALA A 158 -14.60 13.23 -6.77
C ALA A 158 -14.14 13.75 -5.40
N HIS A 159 -14.62 13.19 -4.29
CA HIS A 159 -14.12 13.52 -2.96
C HIS A 159 -12.76 12.91 -2.65
N HIS A 160 -12.48 11.72 -3.18
CA HIS A 160 -11.22 11.01 -2.93
C HIS A 160 -10.04 11.47 -3.80
N LEU A 161 -10.31 11.99 -5.00
CA LEU A 161 -9.27 12.54 -5.85
C LEU A 161 -8.80 13.90 -5.32
N ASN A 162 -7.48 14.07 -5.17
CA ASN A 162 -6.89 15.34 -4.77
C ASN A 162 -6.97 16.41 -5.89
N ALA A 163 -6.76 17.66 -5.54
CA ALA A 163 -6.86 18.80 -6.47
C ALA A 163 -5.88 18.68 -7.65
N GLU A 164 -4.65 18.23 -7.40
CA GLU A 164 -3.63 18.03 -8.44
C GLU A 164 -4.06 16.99 -9.47
N ALA A 165 -4.60 15.84 -9.02
CA ALA A 165 -5.10 14.79 -9.90
C ALA A 165 -6.30 15.25 -10.74
N LYS A 166 -7.29 15.91 -10.12
CA LYS A 166 -8.46 16.49 -10.82
C LYS A 166 -8.03 17.43 -11.92
N LYS A 167 -7.14 18.37 -11.58
CA LYS A 167 -6.63 19.35 -12.53
C LYS A 167 -5.91 18.67 -13.70
N TYR A 168 -5.05 17.69 -13.41
CA TYR A 168 -4.35 16.96 -14.45
C TYR A 168 -5.30 16.22 -15.40
N ILE A 169 -6.31 15.54 -14.85
CA ILE A 169 -7.34 14.82 -15.60
C ILE A 169 -8.06 15.76 -16.58
N ALA A 170 -8.52 16.92 -16.09
CA ALA A 170 -9.26 17.88 -16.89
C ALA A 170 -8.38 18.54 -17.96
N ASP A 171 -7.20 19.06 -17.56
CA ASP A 171 -6.34 19.84 -18.45
C ASP A 171 -5.72 18.99 -19.57
N ASN A 172 -5.55 17.68 -19.34
CA ASN A 172 -4.97 16.75 -20.31
C ASN A 172 -6.01 15.86 -21.01
N ASN A 173 -7.31 16.11 -20.83
CA ASN A 173 -8.40 15.32 -21.43
C ASN A 173 -8.26 13.82 -21.14
N ILE A 174 -7.88 13.44 -19.94
CA ILE A 174 -7.70 12.05 -19.54
C ILE A 174 -9.06 11.36 -19.54
N GLN A 175 -9.14 10.20 -20.17
CA GLN A 175 -10.31 9.34 -20.16
C GLN A 175 -10.37 8.57 -18.86
N LEU A 176 -11.24 9.01 -17.93
CA LEU A 176 -11.36 8.43 -16.60
C LEU A 176 -12.39 7.28 -16.60
N TYR A 177 -12.00 6.14 -16.05
CA TYR A 177 -12.87 4.98 -15.87
C TYR A 177 -12.79 4.44 -14.44
N THR A 178 -13.91 3.90 -13.96
CA THR A 178 -13.96 3.09 -12.74
C THR A 178 -14.44 1.69 -13.04
N ILE A 179 -14.12 0.76 -12.15
CA ILE A 179 -14.64 -0.60 -12.14
C ILE A 179 -14.78 -1.08 -10.70
N ASN A 180 -15.93 -1.62 -10.34
CA ASN A 180 -16.12 -2.28 -9.05
C ASN A 180 -15.84 -3.79 -9.17
N ALA A 181 -14.57 -4.14 -9.30
CA ALA A 181 -14.16 -5.54 -9.39
C ALA A 181 -14.29 -6.29 -8.05
N ILE A 182 -14.33 -5.57 -6.92
CA ILE A 182 -14.42 -6.16 -5.57
C ILE A 182 -15.77 -6.84 -5.39
N ASP A 183 -16.87 -6.10 -5.58
CA ASP A 183 -18.21 -6.65 -5.42
C ASP A 183 -18.51 -7.70 -6.49
N LYS A 184 -18.05 -7.48 -7.73
CA LYS A 184 -18.19 -8.48 -8.79
C LYS A 184 -17.47 -9.80 -8.47
N ALA A 185 -16.28 -9.76 -7.87
CA ALA A 185 -15.57 -10.96 -7.43
C ALA A 185 -16.35 -11.69 -6.32
N ILE A 186 -16.95 -10.97 -5.39
CA ILE A 186 -17.78 -11.52 -4.32
C ILE A 186 -19.05 -12.17 -4.90
N GLU A 187 -19.78 -11.48 -5.79
CA GLU A 187 -20.99 -11.98 -6.47
C GLU A 187 -20.73 -13.29 -7.23
N ILE A 188 -19.59 -13.40 -7.90
CA ILE A 188 -19.20 -14.59 -8.67
C ILE A 188 -18.73 -15.75 -7.76
N GLY A 189 -18.41 -15.46 -6.47
CA GLY A 189 -17.84 -16.44 -5.55
C GLY A 189 -16.31 -16.53 -5.56
N MET A 190 -15.63 -15.56 -6.15
CA MET A 190 -14.17 -15.50 -6.20
C MET A 190 -13.56 -14.84 -4.93
N GLY A 191 -14.37 -14.31 -4.02
CA GLY A 191 -13.94 -13.62 -2.82
C GLY A 191 -13.10 -12.38 -3.15
N LYS A 192 -11.87 -12.33 -2.68
CA LYS A 192 -10.96 -11.18 -2.89
C LYS A 192 -10.20 -11.17 -4.23
N ARG A 193 -10.46 -12.13 -5.12
CA ARG A 193 -9.69 -12.33 -6.36
C ARG A 193 -10.24 -11.48 -7.51
N THR A 194 -9.81 -10.24 -7.60
CA THR A 194 -10.24 -9.26 -8.62
C THR A 194 -9.40 -9.27 -9.89
N ASN A 195 -8.23 -9.89 -9.87
CA ASN A 195 -7.21 -9.78 -10.90
C ASN A 195 -7.68 -10.23 -12.31
N THR A 196 -8.51 -11.26 -12.41
CA THR A 196 -9.06 -11.71 -13.71
C THR A 196 -10.04 -10.69 -14.29
N ILE A 197 -10.88 -10.08 -13.45
CA ILE A 197 -11.82 -9.02 -13.83
C ILE A 197 -11.05 -7.80 -14.35
N LEU A 198 -10.03 -7.36 -13.59
CA LEU A 198 -9.21 -6.21 -13.95
C LEU A 198 -8.37 -6.45 -15.21
N GLN A 199 -7.89 -7.68 -15.43
CA GLN A 199 -7.20 -8.06 -16.66
C GLN A 199 -8.12 -7.94 -17.88
N SER A 200 -9.36 -8.35 -17.77
CA SER A 200 -10.35 -8.26 -18.85
C SER A 200 -10.68 -6.78 -19.14
N ALA A 201 -10.88 -5.96 -18.13
CA ALA A 201 -11.06 -4.51 -18.26
C ALA A 201 -9.87 -3.84 -18.96
N PHE A 202 -8.64 -4.26 -18.65
CA PHE A 202 -7.45 -3.79 -19.36
C PHE A 202 -7.52 -4.07 -20.85
N PHE A 203 -7.81 -5.30 -21.29
CA PHE A 203 -7.91 -5.62 -22.72
C PHE A 203 -8.97 -4.77 -23.44
N LYS A 204 -10.11 -4.50 -22.76
CA LYS A 204 -11.15 -3.63 -23.30
C LYS A 204 -10.67 -2.19 -23.50
N LEU A 205 -10.00 -1.62 -22.53
CA LEU A 205 -9.66 -0.19 -22.51
C LEU A 205 -8.35 0.14 -23.21
N ALA A 206 -7.34 -0.72 -23.12
CA ALA A 206 -6.03 -0.49 -23.73
C ALA A 206 -5.99 -0.80 -25.24
N ASN A 207 -7.01 -1.48 -25.76
CA ASN A 207 -7.19 -1.78 -27.20
C ASN A 207 -5.92 -2.36 -27.88
N VAL A 208 -5.23 -3.26 -27.18
CA VAL A 208 -3.99 -3.89 -27.68
C VAL A 208 -4.29 -4.95 -28.74
N MET A 209 -5.46 -5.57 -28.68
CA MET A 209 -6.00 -6.55 -29.61
C MET A 209 -7.53 -6.49 -29.60
N PRO A 210 -8.24 -7.08 -30.59
CA PRO A 210 -9.71 -7.16 -30.58
C PRO A 210 -10.21 -7.79 -29.27
N ILE A 211 -11.23 -7.20 -28.66
CA ILE A 211 -11.70 -7.63 -27.32
C ILE A 211 -12.26 -9.06 -27.33
N ASP A 212 -12.95 -9.45 -28.41
CA ASP A 212 -13.53 -10.80 -28.54
C ASP A 212 -12.43 -11.86 -28.57
N ASP A 213 -11.34 -11.61 -29.30
CA ASP A 213 -10.17 -12.49 -29.36
C ASP A 213 -9.48 -12.54 -27.94
N ALA A 214 -9.33 -11.41 -27.29
CA ALA A 214 -8.74 -11.36 -25.95
C ALA A 214 -9.56 -12.18 -24.95
N VAL A 215 -10.89 -12.07 -24.97
CA VAL A 215 -11.81 -12.85 -24.12
C VAL A 215 -11.66 -14.35 -24.38
N GLU A 216 -11.62 -14.76 -25.66
CA GLU A 216 -11.42 -16.16 -26.03
C GLU A 216 -10.09 -16.70 -25.49
N PHE A 217 -9.00 -15.97 -25.69
CA PHE A 217 -7.67 -16.39 -25.24
C PHE A 217 -7.57 -16.39 -23.71
N MET A 218 -8.19 -15.44 -23.02
CA MET A 218 -8.27 -15.44 -21.57
C MET A 218 -9.04 -16.65 -21.05
N LYS A 219 -10.16 -17.01 -21.65
CA LYS A 219 -10.95 -18.21 -21.30
C LYS A 219 -10.16 -19.49 -21.55
N ALA A 220 -9.44 -19.59 -22.67
CA ALA A 220 -8.54 -20.70 -22.94
C ALA A 220 -7.40 -20.82 -21.90
N ALA A 221 -6.78 -19.71 -21.53
CA ALA A 221 -5.74 -19.66 -20.50
C ALA A 221 -6.28 -20.06 -19.12
N ALA A 222 -7.48 -19.60 -18.75
CA ALA A 222 -8.16 -19.97 -17.51
C ALA A 222 -8.46 -21.49 -17.46
N LYS A 223 -8.99 -22.06 -18.54
CA LYS A 223 -9.22 -23.51 -18.65
C LYS A 223 -7.93 -24.31 -18.49
N LYS A 224 -6.84 -23.88 -19.12
CA LYS A 224 -5.52 -24.51 -18.99
C LYS A 224 -4.99 -24.46 -17.56
N SER A 225 -5.17 -23.32 -16.87
CA SER A 225 -4.63 -23.09 -15.53
C SER A 225 -5.46 -23.75 -14.43
N TYR A 226 -6.79 -23.78 -14.58
CA TYR A 226 -7.72 -24.18 -13.52
C TYR A 226 -8.49 -25.46 -13.83
N GLY A 227 -8.39 -26.04 -15.02
CA GLY A 227 -9.13 -27.25 -15.40
C GLY A 227 -8.95 -28.42 -14.43
N LYS A 228 -7.75 -28.58 -13.86
CA LYS A 228 -7.48 -29.61 -12.85
C LYS A 228 -8.19 -29.36 -11.49
N LYS A 229 -8.73 -28.15 -11.26
CA LYS A 229 -9.45 -27.77 -10.04
C LYS A 229 -10.96 -27.98 -10.15
N GLY A 230 -11.42 -28.43 -11.30
CA GLY A 230 -12.84 -28.72 -11.60
C GLY A 230 -13.53 -27.62 -12.41
N ASP A 231 -14.61 -28.02 -13.09
CA ASP A 231 -15.35 -27.17 -14.04
C ASP A 231 -15.97 -25.93 -13.35
N ALA A 232 -16.40 -26.05 -12.11
CA ALA A 232 -16.95 -24.93 -11.34
C ALA A 232 -15.94 -23.77 -11.19
N VAL A 233 -14.65 -24.08 -10.99
CA VAL A 233 -13.60 -23.05 -10.88
C VAL A 233 -13.33 -22.41 -12.25
N VAL A 234 -13.37 -23.18 -13.32
CA VAL A 234 -13.23 -22.69 -14.70
C VAL A 234 -14.37 -21.73 -15.02
N GLU A 235 -15.60 -22.12 -14.72
CA GLU A 235 -16.79 -21.33 -14.99
C GLU A 235 -16.81 -20.01 -14.20
N MET A 236 -16.37 -20.02 -12.93
CA MET A 236 -16.18 -18.78 -12.17
C MET A 236 -15.18 -17.82 -12.85
N ASN A 237 -14.09 -18.35 -13.41
CA ASN A 237 -13.13 -17.52 -14.14
C ASN A 237 -13.71 -16.97 -15.43
N TYR A 238 -14.54 -17.74 -16.16
CA TYR A 238 -15.23 -17.26 -17.34
C TYR A 238 -16.17 -16.09 -17.02
N LYS A 239 -17.00 -16.24 -15.97
CA LYS A 239 -17.85 -15.16 -15.50
C LYS A 239 -17.06 -13.91 -15.09
N ALA A 240 -15.89 -14.09 -14.45
CA ALA A 240 -15.02 -12.98 -14.09
C ALA A 240 -14.45 -12.25 -15.32
N ILE A 241 -14.09 -12.98 -16.37
CA ILE A 241 -13.63 -12.40 -17.64
C ILE A 241 -14.74 -11.56 -18.27
N ASP A 242 -15.94 -12.13 -18.41
CA ASP A 242 -17.09 -11.44 -19.00
C ASP A 242 -17.47 -10.20 -18.16
N ALA A 243 -17.53 -10.34 -16.83
CA ALA A 243 -17.82 -9.25 -15.91
C ALA A 243 -16.82 -8.08 -16.04
N GLY A 244 -15.53 -8.36 -16.27
CA GLY A 244 -14.52 -7.32 -16.46
C GLY A 244 -14.71 -6.49 -17.73
N VAL A 245 -15.26 -7.10 -18.79
CA VAL A 245 -15.64 -6.37 -20.00
C VAL A 245 -16.87 -5.48 -19.74
N ASP A 246 -17.86 -5.99 -19.01
CA ASP A 246 -19.17 -5.33 -18.89
C ASP A 246 -19.20 -4.26 -17.81
N ALA A 247 -18.43 -4.44 -16.71
CA ALA A 247 -18.50 -3.59 -15.51
C ALA A 247 -17.69 -2.30 -15.59
N VAL A 248 -17.00 -2.03 -16.69
CA VAL A 248 -16.23 -0.79 -16.87
C VAL A 248 -17.19 0.40 -17.03
N HIS A 249 -17.08 1.38 -16.14
CA HIS A 249 -17.85 2.60 -16.13
C HIS A 249 -16.99 3.80 -16.53
N LYS A 250 -17.44 4.59 -17.53
CA LYS A 250 -16.79 5.83 -17.92
C LYS A 250 -17.28 6.97 -17.05
N VAL A 251 -16.37 7.66 -16.40
CA VAL A 251 -16.70 8.83 -15.56
C VAL A 251 -16.68 10.10 -16.41
N GLU A 252 -17.75 10.88 -16.32
CA GLU A 252 -17.80 12.19 -16.95
C GLU A 252 -17.00 13.20 -16.11
N VAL A 253 -15.93 13.75 -16.70
CA VAL A 253 -15.04 14.70 -16.03
C VAL A 253 -15.67 16.08 -15.98
N PRO A 254 -15.98 16.64 -14.77
CA PRO A 254 -16.56 17.96 -14.68
C PRO A 254 -15.59 19.06 -15.14
N ALA A 255 -16.09 20.08 -15.86
CA ALA A 255 -15.27 21.23 -16.27
C ALA A 255 -14.66 21.99 -15.09
N SER A 256 -15.28 21.92 -13.91
CA SER A 256 -14.77 22.52 -12.68
C SER A 256 -13.44 21.94 -12.20
N TRP A 257 -13.08 20.74 -12.66
CA TRP A 257 -11.81 20.10 -12.28
C TRP A 257 -10.57 20.79 -12.87
N SER A 258 -10.70 21.65 -13.87
CA SER A 258 -9.59 22.51 -14.33
C SER A 258 -9.18 23.57 -13.28
N ASN A 259 -10.11 23.94 -12.39
CA ASN A 259 -9.86 24.83 -11.26
C ASN A 259 -10.46 24.22 -9.99
N PRO A 260 -9.92 23.11 -9.49
CA PRO A 260 -10.48 22.43 -8.34
C PRO A 260 -10.29 23.24 -7.05
N GLU A 261 -11.17 23.01 -6.08
CA GLU A 261 -10.93 23.49 -4.71
C GLU A 261 -9.64 22.91 -4.15
N ALA A 262 -8.97 23.68 -3.30
CA ALA A 262 -7.76 23.23 -2.63
C ALA A 262 -8.06 22.02 -1.72
N ASP A 263 -7.12 21.08 -1.66
CA ASP A 263 -7.24 19.96 -0.75
C ASP A 263 -7.33 20.44 0.71
N PRO A 264 -8.05 19.69 1.58
CA PRO A 264 -8.09 20.00 2.99
C PRO A 264 -6.68 19.96 3.60
N ALA A 265 -6.46 20.76 4.62
CA ALA A 265 -5.19 20.75 5.34
C ALA A 265 -4.88 19.33 5.85
N PRO A 266 -3.61 18.88 5.77
CA PRO A 266 -3.22 17.58 6.28
C PRO A 266 -3.62 17.43 7.76
N LYS A 267 -4.13 16.23 8.11
CA LYS A 267 -4.49 15.92 9.50
C LYS A 267 -3.28 16.16 10.42
N GLU A 268 -3.51 16.82 11.54
CA GLU A 268 -2.46 17.00 12.54
C GLU A 268 -2.00 15.65 13.08
N LEU A 269 -0.68 15.47 13.15
CA LEU A 269 -0.06 14.26 13.72
C LEU A 269 0.31 14.54 15.17
N THR A 270 0.04 13.58 16.03
CA THR A 270 0.41 13.60 17.45
C THR A 270 1.55 12.62 17.70
N GLY A 271 2.38 12.89 18.71
CA GLY A 271 3.50 12.04 19.09
C GLY A 271 4.75 12.85 19.43
N ARG A 272 5.91 12.21 19.43
CA ARG A 272 7.18 12.89 19.66
C ARG A 272 7.47 13.90 18.54
N PRO A 273 7.83 15.15 18.86
CA PRO A 273 8.04 16.19 17.84
C PRO A 273 9.05 15.80 16.76
N GLU A 274 10.13 15.12 17.13
CA GLU A 274 11.18 14.67 16.20
C GLU A 274 10.65 13.64 15.21
N THR A 275 9.89 12.65 15.70
CA THR A 275 9.26 11.61 14.87
C THR A 275 8.22 12.23 13.95
N VAL A 276 7.33 13.08 14.47
CA VAL A 276 6.31 13.77 13.66
C VAL A 276 6.96 14.60 12.55
N LYS A 277 8.04 15.32 12.89
CA LYS A 277 8.78 16.10 11.91
C LYS A 277 9.39 15.22 10.81
N MET A 278 10.06 14.13 11.18
CA MET A 278 10.65 13.19 10.23
C MET A 278 9.56 12.55 9.34
N VAL A 279 8.42 12.19 9.91
CA VAL A 279 7.27 11.65 9.17
C VAL A 279 6.79 12.64 8.12
N ARG A 280 6.60 13.91 8.49
CA ARG A 280 6.13 14.95 7.57
C ARG A 280 7.14 15.29 6.48
N ASP A 281 8.40 15.48 6.89
CA ASP A 281 9.44 16.00 6.01
C ASP A 281 10.00 14.94 5.05
N LEU A 282 10.01 13.66 5.47
CA LEU A 282 10.67 12.58 4.72
C LEU A 282 9.75 11.39 4.43
N MET A 283 9.14 10.80 5.47
CA MET A 283 8.42 9.53 5.30
C MET A 283 7.19 9.66 4.40
N GLU A 284 6.36 10.69 4.59
CA GLU A 284 5.15 10.89 3.77
C GLU A 284 5.47 11.10 2.29
N PRO A 285 6.40 11.99 1.89
CA PRO A 285 6.79 12.12 0.48
C PRO A 285 7.36 10.82 -0.10
N ILE A 286 8.24 10.13 0.64
CA ILE A 286 8.84 8.86 0.19
C ILE A 286 7.74 7.80 0.01
N SER A 287 6.81 7.69 0.98
CA SER A 287 5.70 6.72 0.92
C SER A 287 4.71 7.01 -0.22
N LYS A 288 4.59 8.27 -0.63
CA LYS A 288 3.80 8.67 -1.81
C LYS A 288 4.53 8.49 -3.14
N MET A 289 5.73 7.91 -3.14
CA MET A 289 6.59 7.76 -4.32
C MET A 289 7.04 9.10 -4.93
N ASP A 290 7.10 10.15 -4.10
CA ASP A 290 7.52 11.52 -4.46
C ASP A 290 8.87 11.91 -3.81
N GLY A 291 9.65 10.92 -3.39
CA GLY A 291 10.95 11.15 -2.74
C GLY A 291 11.96 11.92 -3.61
N ASP A 292 11.83 11.85 -4.93
CA ASP A 292 12.68 12.59 -5.87
C ASP A 292 12.47 14.11 -5.82
N SER A 293 11.35 14.58 -5.28
CA SER A 293 11.06 16.00 -5.06
C SER A 293 11.79 16.58 -3.84
N LEU A 294 12.29 15.72 -2.96
CA LEU A 294 12.98 16.15 -1.74
C LEU A 294 14.36 16.76 -2.05
N PRO A 295 14.68 17.93 -1.48
CA PRO A 295 16.01 18.50 -1.61
C PRO A 295 17.04 17.68 -0.80
N VAL A 296 18.29 17.72 -1.21
CA VAL A 296 19.40 17.04 -0.51
C VAL A 296 19.48 17.50 0.95
N SER A 297 19.23 18.79 1.22
CA SER A 297 19.22 19.35 2.58
C SER A 297 18.16 18.74 3.51
N ALA A 298 17.09 18.14 2.96
CA ALA A 298 16.10 17.44 3.78
C ALA A 298 16.74 16.30 4.59
N PHE A 299 17.80 15.69 4.08
CA PHE A 299 18.53 14.59 4.73
C PHE A 299 19.72 15.06 5.60
N ALA A 300 19.95 16.36 5.71
CA ALA A 300 21.10 16.91 6.43
C ALA A 300 21.15 16.56 7.93
N LYS A 301 20.00 16.22 8.52
CA LYS A 301 19.91 15.77 9.91
C LYS A 301 20.18 14.28 10.09
N ASN A 302 20.17 13.51 9.01
CA ASN A 302 20.31 12.06 8.97
C ASN A 302 21.47 11.65 8.04
N PRO A 303 22.68 12.26 8.13
CA PRO A 303 23.76 12.05 7.16
C PRO A 303 24.37 10.65 7.24
N ASP A 304 24.17 9.97 8.37
CA ASP A 304 24.60 8.61 8.67
C ASP A 304 23.51 7.56 8.37
N GLY A 305 22.32 8.00 7.91
CA GLY A 305 21.19 7.11 7.64
C GLY A 305 20.39 6.68 8.88
N GLN A 306 20.67 7.27 10.05
CA GLN A 306 19.84 7.04 11.24
C GLN A 306 18.54 7.84 11.17
N PHE A 307 17.41 7.17 11.46
CA PHE A 307 16.08 7.78 11.47
C PHE A 307 15.37 7.52 12.79
N GLU A 308 14.34 8.33 13.07
CA GLU A 308 13.54 8.20 14.28
C GLU A 308 12.73 6.89 14.29
N HIS A 309 12.83 6.16 15.41
CA HIS A 309 12.04 4.94 15.62
C HIS A 309 10.56 5.23 15.86
N GLY A 310 9.70 4.23 15.57
CA GLY A 310 8.24 4.32 15.79
C GLY A 310 7.48 4.95 14.62
N ALA A 311 8.15 5.29 13.53
CA ALA A 311 7.51 5.92 12.38
C ALA A 311 6.53 5.01 11.65
N ALA A 312 6.67 3.68 11.74
CA ALA A 312 5.73 2.72 11.15
C ALA A 312 4.27 2.93 11.63
N ALA A 313 4.08 3.45 12.85
CA ALA A 313 2.76 3.77 13.39
C ALA A 313 2.00 4.84 12.59
N TYR A 314 2.70 5.65 11.80
CA TYR A 314 2.11 6.72 10.99
C TYR A 314 1.81 6.31 9.55
N GLU A 315 2.24 5.13 9.10
CA GLU A 315 2.01 4.69 7.71
C GLU A 315 0.53 4.48 7.40
N LYS A 316 -0.23 3.88 8.31
CA LYS A 316 -1.68 3.64 8.17
C LYS A 316 -2.04 3.17 6.76
N ARG A 317 -1.47 2.04 6.34
CA ARG A 317 -1.51 1.58 4.94
C ARG A 317 -2.90 1.23 4.42
N GLY A 318 -3.81 0.77 5.30
CA GLY A 318 -5.19 0.49 4.94
C GLY A 318 -5.35 -0.60 3.85
N THR A 319 -4.51 -1.63 3.87
CA THR A 319 -4.41 -2.60 2.77
C THR A 319 -5.33 -3.82 2.92
N ALA A 320 -5.85 -4.05 4.12
CA ALA A 320 -6.74 -5.18 4.38
C ALA A 320 -8.16 -4.90 3.86
N VAL A 321 -8.74 -5.85 3.12
CA VAL A 321 -10.16 -5.77 2.71
C VAL A 321 -11.09 -6.04 3.88
N THR A 322 -10.68 -6.96 4.78
CA THR A 322 -11.41 -7.28 6.00
C THR A 322 -10.49 -7.23 7.21
N VAL A 323 -11.01 -6.77 8.34
CA VAL A 323 -10.30 -6.64 9.61
C VAL A 323 -11.11 -7.28 10.74
N PRO A 324 -10.48 -7.69 11.85
CA PRO A 324 -11.21 -8.28 12.97
C PRO A 324 -12.04 -7.22 13.69
N THR A 325 -13.26 -7.59 14.06
CA THR A 325 -14.07 -6.93 15.09
C THR A 325 -14.15 -7.80 16.33
N TRP A 326 -14.34 -7.18 17.50
CA TRP A 326 -14.36 -7.86 18.79
C TRP A 326 -15.75 -7.86 19.39
N ASP A 327 -16.20 -9.05 19.84
CA ASP A 327 -17.41 -9.27 20.61
C ASP A 327 -17.07 -9.34 22.12
N ALA A 328 -17.45 -8.29 22.84
CA ALA A 328 -17.15 -8.12 24.25
C ALA A 328 -17.86 -9.15 25.14
N GLU A 329 -19.06 -9.60 24.76
CA GLU A 329 -19.89 -10.53 25.55
C GLU A 329 -19.32 -11.95 25.51
N LYS A 330 -18.90 -12.41 24.32
CA LYS A 330 -18.32 -13.75 24.14
C LYS A 330 -16.89 -13.85 24.69
N CYS A 331 -16.15 -12.75 24.73
CA CYS A 331 -14.73 -12.74 25.04
C CYS A 331 -14.42 -13.22 26.46
N ILE A 332 -13.49 -14.19 26.58
CA ILE A 332 -12.97 -14.69 27.86
C ILE A 332 -11.69 -13.99 28.30
N GLN A 333 -11.21 -13.01 27.57
CA GLN A 333 -10.02 -12.18 27.86
C GLN A 333 -8.71 -12.99 28.03
N CYS A 334 -8.52 -14.01 27.23
CA CYS A 334 -7.30 -14.84 27.24
C CYS A 334 -6.11 -14.18 26.51
N ASN A 335 -6.34 -13.14 25.72
CA ASN A 335 -5.36 -12.39 24.91
C ASN A 335 -4.61 -13.22 23.85
N GLN A 336 -5.08 -14.42 23.49
CA GLN A 336 -4.43 -15.25 22.47
C GLN A 336 -4.45 -14.58 21.10
N CYS A 337 -5.51 -13.83 20.76
CA CYS A 337 -5.58 -13.07 19.51
C CYS A 337 -4.51 -11.98 19.40
N ALA A 338 -4.19 -11.31 20.50
CA ALA A 338 -3.07 -10.37 20.56
C ALA A 338 -1.73 -11.09 20.51
N PHE A 339 -1.61 -12.24 21.20
CA PHE A 339 -0.38 -13.03 21.27
C PHE A 339 0.10 -13.52 19.89
N VAL A 340 -0.81 -13.95 19.01
CA VAL A 340 -0.44 -14.44 17.67
C VAL A 340 -0.32 -13.34 16.61
N CYS A 341 -0.75 -12.12 16.91
CA CYS A 341 -0.74 -11.05 15.92
C CYS A 341 0.68 -10.61 15.57
N SER A 342 1.12 -10.94 14.36
CA SER A 342 2.46 -10.62 13.85
C SER A 342 2.74 -9.12 13.72
N HIS A 343 1.69 -8.31 13.59
CA HIS A 343 1.78 -6.88 13.33
C HIS A 343 1.40 -6.00 14.53
N ALA A 344 1.07 -6.62 15.68
CA ALA A 344 0.64 -5.92 16.89
C ALA A 344 -0.56 -4.97 16.69
N THR A 345 -1.47 -5.32 15.79
CA THR A 345 -2.63 -4.49 15.42
C THR A 345 -3.88 -4.79 16.24
N ILE A 346 -3.89 -5.86 17.01
CA ILE A 346 -4.95 -6.20 17.97
C ILE A 346 -4.33 -6.28 19.36
N ARG A 347 -4.82 -5.44 20.30
CA ARG A 347 -4.21 -5.27 21.63
C ARG A 347 -5.26 -5.19 22.73
N PRO A 348 -5.01 -5.83 23.90
CA PRO A 348 -5.84 -5.66 25.08
C PRO A 348 -5.43 -4.41 25.86
N PHE A 349 -6.42 -3.76 26.46
CA PHE A 349 -6.20 -2.66 27.40
C PHE A 349 -7.09 -2.84 28.64
N MET A 350 -6.62 -2.35 29.76
CA MET A 350 -7.41 -2.19 30.99
C MET A 350 -7.46 -0.70 31.31
N LEU A 351 -8.68 -0.15 31.41
CA LEU A 351 -8.94 1.26 31.63
C LEU A 351 -9.44 1.49 33.04
N ASP A 352 -8.96 2.50 33.71
CA ASP A 352 -9.56 3.05 34.92
C ASP A 352 -10.74 3.98 34.57
N GLU A 353 -11.44 4.49 35.59
CA GLU A 353 -12.63 5.34 35.42
C GLU A 353 -12.32 6.63 34.64
N ALA A 354 -11.17 7.24 34.85
CA ALA A 354 -10.78 8.48 34.18
C ALA A 354 -10.51 8.23 32.69
N GLU A 355 -9.81 7.15 32.37
CA GLU A 355 -9.53 6.73 31.00
C GLU A 355 -10.78 6.31 30.26
N VAL A 356 -11.70 5.60 30.92
CA VAL A 356 -13.03 5.25 30.35
C VAL A 356 -13.81 6.51 29.99
N LYS A 357 -13.81 7.50 30.89
CA LYS A 357 -14.54 8.77 30.68
C LYS A 357 -13.96 9.62 29.54
N ALA A 358 -12.66 9.53 29.33
CA ALA A 358 -11.95 10.27 28.28
C ALA A 358 -11.87 9.52 26.95
N ALA A 359 -12.19 8.22 26.93
CA ALA A 359 -12.13 7.40 25.72
C ALA A 359 -13.18 7.82 24.69
N PRO A 360 -12.92 7.65 23.39
CA PRO A 360 -13.92 7.85 22.33
C PRO A 360 -15.20 7.05 22.61
N GLU A 361 -16.36 7.60 22.26
CA GLU A 361 -17.67 7.00 22.51
C GLU A 361 -17.81 5.57 21.94
N GLN A 362 -17.13 5.30 20.80
CA GLN A 362 -17.14 4.02 20.11
C GLN A 362 -16.32 2.93 20.80
N THR A 363 -15.68 3.24 21.95
CA THR A 363 -14.87 2.27 22.70
C THR A 363 -15.73 1.18 23.30
N LYS A 364 -15.59 -0.06 22.82
CA LYS A 364 -16.27 -1.22 23.37
C LYS A 364 -15.59 -1.64 24.68
N LEU A 365 -16.36 -1.80 25.75
CA LEU A 365 -15.85 -2.12 27.09
C LEU A 365 -16.53 -3.37 27.65
N ALA A 366 -15.80 -4.14 28.46
CA ALA A 366 -16.30 -5.25 29.25
C ALA A 366 -15.76 -5.20 30.68
N ASP A 367 -16.43 -5.89 31.60
CA ASP A 367 -15.86 -6.11 32.93
C ASP A 367 -14.66 -7.06 32.85
N THR A 368 -13.66 -6.84 33.70
CA THR A 368 -12.46 -7.70 33.72
C THR A 368 -12.78 -9.11 34.21
N LYS A 369 -12.13 -10.13 33.62
CA LYS A 369 -12.28 -11.55 33.96
C LYS A 369 -10.92 -12.19 34.28
N PRO A 370 -10.61 -12.62 35.53
CA PRO A 370 -11.39 -12.40 36.74
C PRO A 370 -11.49 -10.90 37.06
N LYS A 371 -12.45 -10.52 37.90
CA LYS A 371 -12.64 -9.13 38.29
C LYS A 371 -11.37 -8.59 38.92
N ALA A 372 -10.75 -7.60 38.30
CA ALA A 372 -9.52 -6.96 38.75
C ALA A 372 -9.81 -5.49 39.05
N GLY A 373 -10.00 -5.19 40.34
CA GLY A 373 -10.30 -3.83 40.80
C GLY A 373 -11.53 -3.23 40.11
N GLU A 374 -11.46 -1.93 39.83
CA GLU A 374 -12.50 -1.14 39.16
C GLU A 374 -12.22 -0.91 37.66
N TYR A 375 -11.32 -1.72 37.08
CA TYR A 375 -10.91 -1.56 35.68
C TYR A 375 -11.94 -2.13 34.71
N LYS A 376 -12.04 -1.52 33.52
CA LYS A 376 -12.73 -2.05 32.36
C LYS A 376 -11.72 -2.62 31.37
N TYR A 377 -12.13 -3.70 30.69
CA TYR A 377 -11.30 -4.34 29.66
C TYR A 377 -11.82 -3.99 28.27
N THR A 378 -10.87 -3.80 27.33
CA THR A 378 -11.18 -3.75 25.91
C THR A 378 -10.13 -4.51 25.10
N MET A 379 -10.56 -5.05 23.96
CA MET A 379 -9.70 -5.56 22.91
C MET A 379 -9.85 -4.64 21.68
N SER A 380 -8.85 -3.83 21.43
CA SER A 380 -8.88 -2.84 20.34
C SER A 380 -8.09 -3.31 19.13
N VAL A 381 -8.53 -2.91 17.96
CA VAL A 381 -7.91 -3.23 16.67
C VAL A 381 -7.57 -1.94 15.93
N SER A 382 -6.36 -1.87 15.35
CA SER A 382 -6.01 -0.84 14.38
C SER A 382 -6.41 -1.30 12.97
N PRO A 383 -7.54 -0.86 12.40
CA PRO A 383 -8.00 -1.34 11.11
C PRO A 383 -7.10 -0.92 9.95
N LEU A 384 -6.44 0.23 10.04
CA LEU A 384 -5.55 0.73 8.98
C LEU A 384 -4.17 0.05 8.97
N ASP A 385 -3.74 -0.54 10.09
CA ASP A 385 -2.47 -1.27 10.20
C ASP A 385 -2.66 -2.79 10.08
N CYS A 386 -3.89 -3.29 10.20
CA CYS A 386 -4.21 -4.70 10.08
C CYS A 386 -3.94 -5.21 8.66
N MET A 387 -3.35 -6.41 8.54
CA MET A 387 -3.06 -7.06 7.26
C MET A 387 -4.12 -8.06 6.82
N GLY A 388 -5.19 -8.25 7.61
CA GLY A 388 -6.31 -9.12 7.26
C GLY A 388 -5.98 -10.61 7.18
N CYS A 389 -4.95 -11.09 7.89
CA CYS A 389 -4.49 -12.49 7.82
C CYS A 389 -5.46 -13.51 8.45
N GLY A 390 -6.27 -13.11 9.44
CA GLY A 390 -7.24 -13.99 10.10
C GLY A 390 -6.68 -14.87 11.24
N GLU A 391 -5.38 -14.79 11.58
CA GLU A 391 -4.78 -15.60 12.65
C GLU A 391 -5.49 -15.44 14.00
N CYS A 392 -5.94 -14.21 14.31
CA CYS A 392 -6.65 -13.93 15.55
C CYS A 392 -7.99 -14.67 15.67
N ILE A 393 -8.67 -14.99 14.57
CA ILE A 393 -9.90 -15.78 14.56
C ILE A 393 -9.57 -17.24 14.87
N THR A 394 -8.56 -17.77 14.18
CA THR A 394 -8.18 -19.18 14.25
C THR A 394 -7.86 -19.62 15.69
N VAL A 395 -7.27 -18.70 16.48
CA VAL A 395 -6.89 -19.03 17.88
C VAL A 395 -7.95 -18.66 18.90
N CYS A 396 -9.06 -18.01 18.51
CA CYS A 396 -10.11 -17.61 19.46
C CYS A 396 -10.97 -18.82 19.85
N PRO A 397 -10.89 -19.33 21.10
CA PRO A 397 -11.57 -20.57 21.48
C PRO A 397 -13.07 -20.41 21.62
N VAL A 398 -13.58 -19.18 21.67
CA VAL A 398 -15.01 -18.86 21.90
C VAL A 398 -15.64 -18.09 20.74
N GLY A 399 -14.92 -17.89 19.64
CA GLY A 399 -15.44 -17.16 18.48
C GLY A 399 -15.82 -15.71 18.77
N ALA A 400 -15.06 -15.04 19.65
CA ALA A 400 -15.29 -13.63 19.99
C ALA A 400 -14.64 -12.65 18.98
N ILE A 401 -14.04 -13.15 17.92
CA ILE A 401 -13.42 -12.35 16.86
C ILE A 401 -14.03 -12.77 15.52
N GLU A 402 -14.44 -11.81 14.73
CA GLU A 402 -15.01 -12.01 13.40
C GLU A 402 -14.37 -11.05 12.41
N MET A 403 -14.19 -11.46 11.12
CA MET A 403 -13.70 -10.56 10.07
C MET A 403 -14.86 -9.84 9.40
N VAL A 404 -14.77 -8.54 9.37
CA VAL A 404 -15.76 -7.64 8.77
C VAL A 404 -15.07 -6.70 7.75
N PRO A 405 -15.80 -6.07 6.82
CA PRO A 405 -15.22 -5.08 5.91
C PRO A 405 -14.47 -3.99 6.67
N GLN A 406 -13.28 -3.61 6.19
CA GLN A 406 -12.44 -2.62 6.88
C GLN A 406 -13.15 -1.29 7.09
N GLU A 407 -13.90 -0.82 6.10
CA GLU A 407 -14.62 0.45 6.13
C GLU A 407 -15.63 0.51 7.28
N SER A 408 -16.24 -0.63 7.63
CA SER A 408 -17.15 -0.73 8.78
C SER A 408 -16.49 -0.54 10.14
N GLN A 409 -15.16 -0.50 10.18
CA GLN A 409 -14.36 -0.32 11.39
C GLN A 409 -13.55 0.99 11.39
N ALA A 410 -13.87 1.93 10.51
CA ALA A 410 -13.14 3.20 10.39
C ALA A 410 -13.15 4.01 11.69
N ASP A 411 -14.23 3.94 12.46
CA ASP A 411 -14.41 4.58 13.77
C ASP A 411 -13.54 3.96 14.89
N GLN A 412 -13.01 2.75 14.67
CA GLN A 412 -12.14 2.07 15.64
C GLN A 412 -10.68 2.53 15.56
N GLN A 413 -10.25 3.21 14.49
CA GLN A 413 -8.88 3.75 14.42
C GLN A 413 -8.63 4.83 15.48
N PRO A 414 -9.48 5.85 15.65
CA PRO A 414 -9.33 6.81 16.75
C PRO A 414 -9.35 6.17 18.13
N VAL A 415 -10.15 5.11 18.34
CA VAL A 415 -10.17 4.35 19.60
C VAL A 415 -8.82 3.71 19.86
N PHE A 416 -8.25 3.00 18.87
CA PHE A 416 -6.96 2.36 19.01
C PHE A 416 -5.84 3.39 19.29
N ASP A 417 -5.81 4.48 18.54
CA ASP A 417 -4.81 5.55 18.68
C ASP A 417 -4.89 6.19 20.08
N TYR A 418 -6.11 6.44 20.60
CA TYR A 418 -6.32 6.94 21.95
C TYR A 418 -5.78 5.96 23.01
N LEU A 419 -6.13 4.68 22.91
CA LEU A 419 -5.75 3.65 23.88
C LEU A 419 -4.23 3.48 23.94
N VAL A 420 -3.55 3.44 22.79
CA VAL A 420 -2.09 3.35 22.73
C VAL A 420 -1.41 4.56 23.35
N ALA A 421 -1.97 5.75 23.15
CA ALA A 421 -1.37 6.99 23.64
C ALA A 421 -1.61 7.24 25.14
N ASN A 422 -2.72 6.78 25.70
CA ASN A 422 -3.20 7.24 27.01
C ASN A 422 -3.34 6.12 28.05
N VAL A 423 -3.44 4.84 27.65
CA VAL A 423 -3.72 3.74 28.56
C VAL A 423 -2.48 2.92 28.85
N GLY A 424 -1.92 3.11 30.02
CA GLY A 424 -0.73 2.42 30.50
C GLY A 424 -1.05 1.18 31.34
N LYS A 425 0.03 0.54 31.81
CA LYS A 425 -0.03 -0.60 32.72
C LYS A 425 -0.46 -0.17 34.13
N LYS A 426 -1.21 -1.04 34.81
CA LYS A 426 -1.82 -0.73 36.11
C LYS A 426 -1.53 -1.81 37.17
N PRO A 427 -1.57 -1.46 38.46
CA PRO A 427 -1.45 -2.44 39.54
C PRO A 427 -2.54 -3.51 39.47
N GLY A 428 -2.20 -4.75 39.79
CA GLY A 428 -3.15 -5.87 39.81
C GLY A 428 -3.48 -6.48 38.44
N MET A 429 -2.84 -6.02 37.36
CA MET A 429 -2.92 -6.67 36.05
C MET A 429 -2.25 -8.05 36.07
N PRO A 430 -2.60 -8.96 35.14
CA PRO A 430 -1.95 -10.27 35.03
C PRO A 430 -0.44 -10.16 34.89
N ALA A 431 0.28 -11.13 35.46
CA ALA A 431 1.75 -11.12 35.47
C ALA A 431 2.34 -11.27 34.06
N ASP A 432 3.42 -10.54 33.77
CA ASP A 432 4.06 -10.47 32.44
C ASP A 432 4.64 -11.78 31.93
N ASN A 433 4.93 -12.71 32.82
CA ASN A 433 5.41 -14.06 32.46
C ASN A 433 4.29 -15.02 32.05
N THR A 434 3.08 -14.52 31.84
CA THR A 434 1.95 -15.29 31.32
C THR A 434 1.58 -14.80 29.93
N VAL A 435 0.95 -15.68 29.09
CA VAL A 435 0.45 -15.27 27.77
C VAL A 435 -0.51 -14.09 27.88
N LYS A 436 -1.43 -14.14 28.86
CA LYS A 436 -2.39 -13.05 29.08
C LYS A 436 -1.72 -11.75 29.47
N GLY A 437 -0.81 -11.80 30.43
CA GLY A 437 -0.17 -10.60 31.01
C GLY A 437 0.82 -9.93 30.08
N SER A 438 1.64 -10.71 29.37
CA SER A 438 2.62 -10.19 28.42
C SER A 438 2.01 -9.27 27.35
N GLN A 439 0.75 -9.51 26.98
CA GLN A 439 0.09 -8.77 25.92
C GLN A 439 -0.39 -7.36 26.33
N PHE A 440 -0.39 -7.05 27.63
CA PHE A 440 -0.61 -5.68 28.10
C PHE A 440 0.65 -4.82 28.04
N ASN A 441 1.82 -5.41 27.82
CA ASN A 441 3.03 -4.66 27.54
C ASN A 441 2.97 -4.09 26.13
N GLN A 442 3.51 -2.87 25.96
CA GLN A 442 3.64 -2.29 24.64
C GLN A 442 4.60 -3.16 23.80
N PRO A 443 4.20 -3.59 22.61
CA PRO A 443 5.13 -4.23 21.67
C PRO A 443 6.15 -3.20 21.19
N LEU A 444 7.44 -3.58 21.20
CA LEU A 444 8.51 -2.73 20.70
C LEU A 444 8.87 -3.06 19.24
N LEU A 445 8.12 -3.96 18.62
CA LEU A 445 8.04 -4.19 17.18
C LEU A 445 6.57 -4.19 16.78
N GLU A 446 6.18 -3.29 15.89
CA GLU A 446 4.79 -3.11 15.49
C GLU A 446 4.68 -2.66 14.02
N PHE A 447 3.56 -2.98 13.39
CA PHE A 447 3.18 -2.54 12.04
C PHE A 447 4.25 -2.81 10.97
N SER A 448 4.95 -3.93 11.09
CA SER A 448 6.04 -4.29 10.19
C SER A 448 5.55 -4.49 8.74
N GLY A 449 6.45 -4.28 7.78
CA GLY A 449 6.22 -4.58 6.36
C GLY A 449 6.31 -6.07 6.01
N SER A 450 6.23 -6.98 6.98
CA SER A 450 6.29 -8.43 6.77
C SER A 450 5.04 -8.99 6.11
N CYS A 451 5.05 -10.27 5.74
CA CYS A 451 3.88 -10.96 5.20
C CYS A 451 2.71 -10.94 6.19
N ALA A 452 1.47 -10.93 5.68
CA ALA A 452 0.29 -11.16 6.51
C ALA A 452 0.40 -12.53 7.21
N GLY A 453 0.23 -12.58 8.55
CA GLY A 453 0.40 -13.78 9.35
C GLY A 453 1.85 -14.30 9.44
N CYS A 454 2.85 -13.42 9.34
CA CYS A 454 4.25 -13.78 9.40
C CYS A 454 4.63 -14.38 10.76
N ALA A 455 5.10 -15.64 10.78
CA ALA A 455 5.52 -16.30 12.00
C ALA A 455 6.79 -15.66 12.59
N GLU A 456 7.71 -15.15 11.77
CA GLU A 456 8.94 -14.51 12.22
C GLU A 456 8.64 -13.26 13.05
N THR A 457 7.80 -12.37 12.56
CA THR A 457 7.48 -11.13 13.28
C THR A 457 6.60 -11.36 14.50
N SER A 458 5.86 -12.47 14.60
CA SER A 458 5.10 -12.79 15.81
C SER A 458 6.01 -13.10 17.00
N TYR A 459 7.05 -13.92 16.83
CA TYR A 459 7.99 -14.20 17.93
C TYR A 459 8.98 -13.03 18.14
N ALA A 460 9.42 -12.34 17.08
CA ALA A 460 10.26 -11.15 17.23
C ALA A 460 9.56 -10.08 18.07
N ARG A 461 8.27 -9.83 17.81
CA ARG A 461 7.43 -8.94 18.62
C ARG A 461 7.36 -9.40 20.08
N LEU A 462 7.09 -10.68 20.34
CA LEU A 462 6.99 -11.20 21.69
C LEU A 462 8.31 -11.03 22.47
N ILE A 463 9.43 -11.34 21.83
CA ILE A 463 10.75 -11.17 22.43
C ILE A 463 10.98 -9.70 22.81
N THR A 464 10.59 -8.76 21.95
CA THR A 464 10.72 -7.32 22.25
C THR A 464 9.81 -6.89 23.40
N GLN A 465 8.61 -7.48 23.55
CA GLN A 465 7.73 -7.20 24.70
C GLN A 465 8.30 -7.71 26.04
N LEU A 466 9.08 -8.77 26.02
CA LEU A 466 9.62 -9.39 27.24
C LEU A 466 11.01 -8.85 27.62
N PHE A 467 11.84 -8.53 26.62
CA PHE A 467 13.27 -8.25 26.82
C PHE A 467 13.75 -6.98 26.11
N GLY A 468 12.89 -6.25 25.42
CA GLY A 468 13.27 -5.17 24.49
C GLY A 468 14.19 -4.11 25.08
N GLU A 469 13.99 -3.72 26.35
CA GLU A 469 14.85 -2.77 27.05
C GLU A 469 16.31 -3.23 27.25
N HIS A 470 16.58 -4.52 27.04
CA HIS A 470 17.88 -5.16 27.23
C HIS A 470 18.42 -5.81 25.94
N MET A 471 17.77 -5.56 24.79
CA MET A 471 18.14 -6.23 23.55
C MET A 471 19.05 -5.37 22.68
N TYR A 472 20.03 -6.05 22.06
CA TYR A 472 20.74 -5.59 20.90
C TYR A 472 20.28 -6.46 19.71
N ILE A 473 19.91 -5.82 18.59
CA ILE A 473 19.42 -6.50 17.40
C ILE A 473 20.41 -6.31 16.26
N SER A 474 20.83 -7.40 15.66
CA SER A 474 21.63 -7.42 14.44
C SER A 474 20.96 -8.31 13.41
N ASN A 475 20.77 -7.80 12.21
CA ASN A 475 20.10 -8.50 11.12
C ASN A 475 21.10 -8.99 10.08
N ALA A 476 20.91 -10.23 9.62
CA ALA A 476 21.55 -10.75 8.41
C ALA A 476 20.60 -10.58 7.22
N THR A 477 21.14 -10.75 5.99
CA THR A 477 20.33 -10.75 4.78
C THR A 477 19.25 -11.81 4.82
N GLY A 478 18.00 -11.39 4.70
CA GLY A 478 16.82 -12.26 4.78
C GLY A 478 15.53 -11.45 4.91
N CYS A 479 14.46 -12.08 5.41
CA CYS A 479 13.19 -11.38 5.60
C CYS A 479 13.30 -10.24 6.63
N SER A 480 14.05 -10.44 7.71
CA SER A 480 14.23 -9.42 8.76
C SER A 480 14.94 -8.16 8.25
N SER A 481 15.89 -8.29 7.33
CA SER A 481 16.51 -7.13 6.68
C SER A 481 15.59 -6.43 5.68
N ILE A 482 14.59 -7.14 5.13
CA ILE A 482 13.64 -6.55 4.19
C ILE A 482 12.55 -5.78 4.92
N TRP A 483 11.87 -6.38 5.90
CA TRP A 483 10.81 -5.67 6.63
C TRP A 483 11.35 -4.71 7.70
N GLY A 484 12.59 -4.86 8.14
CA GLY A 484 13.28 -3.97 9.09
C GLY A 484 14.23 -2.95 8.45
N GLY A 485 14.53 -3.11 7.14
CA GLY A 485 15.51 -2.28 6.43
C GLY A 485 15.11 -0.85 6.10
N PRO A 486 13.82 -0.55 5.76
CA PRO A 486 13.41 0.82 5.47
C PRO A 486 13.52 1.70 6.72
N ALA A 487 14.60 2.46 6.83
CA ALA A 487 14.93 3.24 8.02
C ALA A 487 13.81 4.24 8.39
N ALA A 488 13.26 4.94 7.41
CA ALA A 488 12.17 5.91 7.63
C ALA A 488 10.83 5.28 8.09
N THR A 489 10.68 3.95 7.98
CA THR A 489 9.47 3.21 8.36
C THR A 489 9.81 1.97 9.20
N SER A 490 10.87 2.08 10.01
CA SER A 490 11.29 1.00 10.90
C SER A 490 10.14 0.54 11.81
N PRO A 491 9.88 -0.78 11.90
CA PRO A 491 8.84 -1.30 12.77
C PRO A 491 9.23 -1.31 14.25
N TYR A 492 10.49 -1.03 14.57
CA TYR A 492 10.94 -0.93 15.94
C TYR A 492 10.53 0.39 16.56
N THR A 493 10.15 0.38 17.86
CA THR A 493 9.69 1.56 18.58
C THR A 493 10.79 2.18 19.42
N VAL A 494 10.51 3.37 19.92
CA VAL A 494 11.50 4.22 20.63
C VAL A 494 12.12 3.64 21.91
N CYS A 495 11.50 2.63 22.51
CA CYS A 495 12.07 1.98 23.69
C CYS A 495 13.28 1.09 23.36
N LEU A 496 13.60 0.91 22.10
CA LEU A 496 14.73 0.13 21.59
C LEU A 496 15.89 1.04 21.14
N LEU A 497 16.20 2.06 21.90
CA LEU A 497 17.15 3.14 21.56
C LEU A 497 18.59 2.71 21.22
N TYR A 498 18.93 1.42 21.26
CA TYR A 498 20.30 0.95 21.11
C TYR A 498 20.47 -0.17 20.08
N THR A 499 19.55 -0.32 19.13
CA THR A 499 19.34 -1.62 18.50
C THR A 499 19.55 -1.74 17.00
N SER A 500 20.04 -0.78 16.30
CA SER A 500 20.34 -1.00 14.88
C SER A 500 21.66 -0.41 14.44
N ASP A 501 22.72 -1.17 14.69
CA ASP A 501 23.91 -1.14 13.83
C ASP A 501 23.67 -2.20 12.72
N ALA A 502 22.94 -1.86 11.67
CA ALA A 502 22.78 -2.69 10.49
C ALA A 502 23.32 -1.95 9.27
#